data_f1e15294f3baacaf948f9e5174c870c3
#
_entry.id   f1e15294f3baacaf948f9e5174c870c3
#
_cell.length_a   1.000
_cell.length_b   1.000
_cell.length_c   1.000
_cell.angle_alpha   90.00
_cell.angle_beta   90.00
_cell.angle_gamma   90.00
#
_symmetry.space_group_name_H-M   'P 1'
#
loop_
_entity.id
_entity.type
_entity.pdbx_description
1 polymer ?
#
loop_
_entity_poly.entity_id
_entity_poly.type
_entity_poly.pdbx_seq_one_letter_code
_entity_poly.pdbx_strand_id
1 'polypeptide(L)'
;WGDAPVPGDLSHIEDYDDFLDALQAVMLNQRDATKRNGIYGTIVGDLRHRGNYYSIQADLMNRLPRNELRSVLIKAQWNTSSGSKEYGRMKYPWVTHEYILLWEKLTGKPFAVFARLASQNDRHLKGTWRAVIRHALLRVGGKADLETIYAVVSEGATGKIAGNPNWRAKVRQVLRGYSDFRSLDRGVYALA
;
A
#
# COMPACT_ATOMS: atom_id res chain seq x y z
N TRP A 1 6.23 -10.33 -17.93
CA TRP A 1 6.08 -11.29 -18.03
C TRP A 1 5.02 -12.02 -18.88
N GLY A 2 3.77 -12.25 -18.68
CA GLY A 2 2.83 -12.87 -19.59
C GLY A 2 1.91 -11.84 -20.25
N ASP A 3 1.39 -12.15 -21.43
CA ASP A 3 0.49 -11.26 -22.17
C ASP A 3 -0.94 -11.23 -21.61
N ALA A 4 -1.27 -12.12 -20.67
CA ALA A 4 -2.56 -12.20 -20.03
C ALA A 4 -2.44 -11.94 -18.52
N PRO A 5 -3.38 -11.15 -17.92
CA PRO A 5 -3.41 -10.93 -16.48
C PRO A 5 -3.63 -12.25 -15.74
N VAL A 6 -2.77 -12.52 -14.76
CA VAL A 6 -2.93 -13.65 -13.83
C VAL A 6 -3.54 -13.13 -12.55
N PRO A 7 -4.54 -13.81 -11.95
CA PRO A 7 -5.09 -13.40 -10.66
C PRO A 7 -3.98 -13.26 -9.61
N GLY A 8 -3.90 -12.09 -8.99
CA GLY A 8 -2.88 -11.76 -7.99
C GLY A 8 -1.59 -11.15 -8.56
N ASP A 9 -1.45 -11.00 -9.86
CA ASP A 9 -0.35 -10.26 -10.47
C ASP A 9 -0.55 -8.74 -10.28
N LEU A 10 0.36 -8.12 -9.54
CA LEU A 10 0.29 -6.69 -9.23
C LEU A 10 0.70 -5.81 -10.42
N SER A 11 1.37 -6.35 -11.43
CA SER A 11 1.88 -5.60 -12.59
C SER A 11 0.77 -4.99 -13.46
N HIS A 12 -0.46 -5.48 -13.33
CA HIS A 12 -1.64 -5.01 -14.05
C HIS A 12 -2.47 -3.95 -13.29
N ILE A 13 -2.04 -3.55 -12.10
CA ILE A 13 -2.71 -2.50 -11.34
C ILE A 13 -2.25 -1.15 -11.87
N GLU A 14 -3.12 -0.43 -12.57
CA GLU A 14 -2.80 0.84 -13.23
C GLU A 14 -2.65 2.01 -12.23
N ASP A 15 -3.47 2.03 -11.18
CA ASP A 15 -3.39 3.07 -10.16
C ASP A 15 -2.23 2.78 -9.20
N TYR A 16 -1.36 3.76 -9.01
CA TYR A 16 -0.16 3.61 -8.20
C TYR A 16 -0.46 3.41 -6.71
N ASP A 17 -1.47 4.08 -6.18
CA ASP A 17 -1.86 3.92 -4.78
C ASP A 17 -2.51 2.56 -4.53
N ASP A 18 -3.35 2.09 -5.46
CA ASP A 18 -3.92 0.74 -5.41
C ASP A 18 -2.82 -0.34 -5.53
N PHE A 19 -1.82 -0.12 -6.37
CA PHE A 19 -0.63 -0.99 -6.45
C PHE A 19 0.13 -1.04 -5.11
N LEU A 20 0.39 0.11 -4.50
CA LEU A 20 1.08 0.18 -3.20
C LEU A 20 0.26 -0.47 -2.08
N ASP A 21 -1.05 -0.34 -2.09
CA ASP A 21 -1.95 -0.99 -1.13
C ASP A 21 -1.89 -2.52 -1.28
N ALA A 22 -1.91 -3.02 -2.51
CA ALA A 22 -1.78 -4.44 -2.79
C ALA A 22 -0.39 -4.98 -2.40
N LEU A 23 0.68 -4.24 -2.75
CA LEU A 23 2.04 -4.60 -2.38
C LEU A 23 2.23 -4.63 -0.85
N GLN A 24 1.66 -3.65 -0.14
CA GLN A 24 1.66 -3.63 1.32
C GLN A 24 0.96 -4.88 1.90
N ALA A 25 -0.19 -5.28 1.33
CA ALA A 25 -0.90 -6.47 1.77
C ALA A 25 -0.07 -7.74 1.57
N VAL A 26 0.62 -7.88 0.43
CA VAL A 26 1.55 -8.99 0.17
C VAL A 26 2.65 -9.03 1.22
N MET A 27 3.29 -7.90 1.51
CA MET A 27 4.37 -7.81 2.48
C MET A 27 3.91 -8.14 3.91
N LEU A 28 2.70 -7.73 4.27
CA LEU A 28 2.13 -8.05 5.59
C LEU A 28 1.74 -9.53 5.70
N ASN A 29 1.24 -10.15 4.63
CA ASN A 29 1.01 -11.59 4.58
C ASN A 29 2.34 -12.36 4.71
N GLN A 30 3.39 -11.92 4.02
CA GLN A 30 4.72 -12.51 4.14
C GLN A 30 5.26 -12.37 5.58
N ARG A 31 5.10 -11.18 6.18
CA ARG A 31 5.44 -10.95 7.59
C ARG A 31 4.70 -11.92 8.50
N ASP A 32 3.42 -12.11 8.29
CA ASP A 32 2.60 -12.98 9.14
C ASP A 32 3.01 -14.45 9.04
N ALA A 33 3.36 -14.91 7.85
CA ALA A 33 3.89 -16.24 7.60
C ALA A 33 5.33 -16.44 8.16
N THR A 34 6.05 -15.36 8.42
CA THR A 34 7.41 -15.40 8.95
C THR A 34 7.39 -15.66 10.45
N LYS A 35 8.25 -16.54 10.94
CA LYS A 35 8.42 -16.80 12.38
C LYS A 35 8.95 -15.56 13.10
N ARG A 36 8.75 -15.48 14.42
CA ARG A 36 9.34 -14.43 15.26
C ARG A 36 10.85 -14.38 15.09
N ASN A 37 11.42 -13.19 15.00
CA ASN A 37 12.82 -12.89 14.72
C ASN A 37 13.30 -13.43 13.35
N GLY A 38 12.36 -13.85 12.49
CA GLY A 38 12.66 -14.21 11.12
C GLY A 38 12.72 -12.98 10.22
N ILE A 39 13.43 -13.11 9.11
CA ILE A 39 13.58 -12.06 8.11
C ILE A 39 12.54 -12.25 7.02
N TYR A 40 11.90 -11.16 6.62
CA TYR A 40 11.08 -11.06 5.42
C TYR A 40 11.57 -9.88 4.58
N GLY A 41 11.31 -9.89 3.29
CA GLY A 41 11.84 -8.84 2.44
C GLY A 41 11.35 -8.91 1.00
N THR A 42 11.74 -7.90 0.25
CA THR A 42 11.39 -7.81 -1.17
C THR A 42 12.50 -7.15 -1.97
N ILE A 43 12.46 -7.36 -3.27
CA ILE A 43 13.26 -6.63 -4.26
C ILE A 43 12.29 -5.73 -5.02
N VAL A 44 12.55 -4.43 -5.02
CA VAL A 44 11.75 -3.45 -5.76
C VAL A 44 12.65 -2.50 -6.51
N GLY A 45 12.23 -2.10 -7.71
CA GLY A 45 12.85 -1.03 -8.48
C GLY A 45 11.97 0.21 -8.48
N ASP A 46 12.58 1.38 -8.50
CA ASP A 46 11.85 2.60 -8.74
C ASP A 46 11.42 2.69 -10.22
N LEU A 47 10.34 3.38 -10.49
CA LEU A 47 9.74 3.46 -11.82
C LEU A 47 9.67 4.91 -12.29
N ARG A 48 9.97 5.12 -13.57
CA ARG A 48 9.61 6.36 -14.25
C ARG A 48 8.55 6.10 -15.30
N HIS A 49 7.39 6.70 -15.13
CA HIS A 49 6.27 6.56 -16.06
C HIS A 49 5.68 7.93 -16.41
N ARG A 50 5.51 8.21 -17.70
CA ARG A 50 4.96 9.48 -18.22
C ARG A 50 5.61 10.74 -17.63
N GLY A 51 6.94 10.71 -17.44
CA GLY A 51 7.73 11.82 -16.87
C GLY A 51 7.75 11.92 -15.35
N ASN A 52 6.92 11.17 -14.64
CA ASN A 52 6.90 11.11 -13.18
C ASN A 52 7.84 10.01 -12.66
N TYR A 53 8.48 10.29 -11.54
CA TYR A 53 9.31 9.32 -10.82
C TYR A 53 8.53 8.77 -9.64
N TYR A 54 8.44 7.45 -9.55
CA TYR A 54 7.77 6.72 -8.49
C TYR A 54 8.82 5.98 -7.68
N SER A 55 9.00 6.39 -6.41
CA SER A 55 9.97 5.77 -5.51
C SER A 55 9.29 4.67 -4.71
N ILE A 56 9.09 3.51 -5.35
CA ILE A 56 8.38 2.37 -4.76
C ILE A 56 9.04 1.95 -3.44
N GLN A 57 10.38 1.96 -3.38
CA GLN A 57 11.10 1.62 -2.16
C GLN A 57 10.78 2.55 -1.00
N ALA A 58 10.75 3.88 -1.22
CA ALA A 58 10.49 4.85 -0.17
C ALA A 58 9.04 4.77 0.32
N ASP A 59 8.09 4.63 -0.62
CA ASP A 59 6.68 4.53 -0.31
C ASP A 59 6.38 3.22 0.45
N LEU A 60 6.99 2.10 0.05
CA LEU A 60 6.83 0.83 0.74
C LEU A 60 7.43 0.86 2.15
N MET A 61 8.62 1.45 2.34
CA MET A 61 9.22 1.61 3.66
C MET A 61 8.37 2.48 4.59
N ASN A 62 7.65 3.46 4.06
CA ASN A 62 6.72 4.27 4.83
C ASN A 62 5.43 3.54 5.21
N ARG A 63 5.05 2.51 4.45
CA ARG A 63 3.84 1.71 4.64
C ARG A 63 4.04 0.49 5.55
N LEU A 64 5.28 0.11 5.85
CA LEU A 64 5.63 -1.04 6.67
C LEU A 64 6.21 -0.63 8.05
N PRO A 65 6.30 -1.55 9.02
CA PRO A 65 6.81 -1.24 10.36
C PRO A 65 8.26 -0.76 10.33
N ARG A 66 8.48 0.53 10.56
CA ARG A 66 9.83 1.15 10.52
C ARG A 66 10.80 0.52 11.51
N ASN A 67 10.32 0.10 12.68
CA ASN A 67 11.14 -0.52 13.70
C ASN A 67 11.55 -1.96 13.36
N GLU A 68 10.98 -2.56 12.33
CA GLU A 68 11.35 -3.88 11.80
C GLU A 68 12.34 -3.79 10.64
N LEU A 69 12.48 -2.64 9.99
CA LEU A 69 13.45 -2.45 8.90
C LEU A 69 14.88 -2.63 9.43
N ARG A 70 15.63 -3.53 8.80
CA ARG A 70 17.00 -3.87 9.18
C ARG A 70 18.02 -3.44 8.15
N SER A 71 17.68 -3.56 6.87
CA SER A 71 18.64 -3.28 5.83
C SER A 71 17.98 -2.80 4.55
N VAL A 72 18.66 -1.90 3.87
CA VAL A 72 18.37 -1.47 2.51
C VAL A 72 19.65 -1.67 1.71
N LEU A 73 19.61 -2.63 0.78
CA LEU A 73 20.74 -2.92 -0.09
C LEU A 73 20.43 -2.41 -1.50
N ILE A 74 21.43 -1.93 -2.18
CA ILE A 74 21.34 -1.53 -3.58
C ILE A 74 21.91 -2.65 -4.43
N LYS A 75 21.06 -3.22 -5.30
CA LYS A 75 21.46 -4.18 -6.32
C LYS A 75 21.65 -3.44 -7.63
N ALA A 76 22.89 -3.17 -8.00
CA ALA A 76 23.21 -2.61 -9.30
C ALA A 76 22.85 -3.62 -10.39
N GLN A 77 22.16 -3.16 -11.43
CA GLN A 77 21.85 -4.00 -12.59
C GLN A 77 22.98 -3.89 -13.61
N TRP A 78 23.49 -5.03 -14.01
CA TRP A 78 24.49 -5.15 -15.06
C TRP A 78 23.85 -5.66 -16.33
N ASN A 79 24.20 -5.09 -17.48
CA ASN A 79 23.68 -5.49 -18.80
C ASN A 79 22.14 -5.36 -18.93
N THR A 80 21.53 -4.34 -18.36
CA THR A 80 20.12 -4.08 -18.60
C THR A 80 19.88 -3.58 -20.03
N SER A 81 18.70 -3.84 -20.56
CA SER A 81 18.25 -3.21 -21.82
C SER A 81 18.27 -1.67 -21.72
N SER A 82 18.25 -1.13 -20.52
CA SER A 82 18.45 0.29 -20.22
C SER A 82 19.89 0.74 -20.45
N GLY A 83 20.89 -0.11 -20.21
CA GLY A 83 22.30 0.22 -20.37
C GLY A 83 22.77 0.31 -21.83
N SER A 84 21.98 -0.15 -22.78
CA SER A 84 22.27 -0.08 -24.23
C SER A 84 21.78 1.21 -24.90
N LYS A 85 21.14 2.12 -24.15
CA LYS A 85 20.54 3.34 -24.70
C LYS A 85 21.49 4.53 -24.61
N GLU A 86 21.51 5.36 -25.65
CA GLU A 86 22.34 6.55 -25.73
C GLU A 86 21.95 7.60 -24.68
N TYR A 87 22.84 7.91 -23.77
CA TYR A 87 22.66 8.93 -22.72
C TYR A 87 22.52 10.35 -23.25
N GLY A 88 23.07 10.64 -24.44
CA GLY A 88 23.07 11.97 -25.03
C GLY A 88 21.70 12.59 -25.37
N ARG A 89 20.64 11.78 -25.42
CA ARG A 89 19.26 12.22 -25.70
C ARG A 89 18.33 12.19 -24.50
N MET A 90 18.87 11.92 -23.31
CA MET A 90 18.04 11.71 -22.13
C MET A 90 17.96 12.97 -21.27
N LYS A 91 16.75 13.34 -20.91
CA LYS A 91 16.50 14.43 -19.96
C LYS A 91 16.88 14.04 -18.51
N TYR A 92 16.78 12.76 -18.17
CA TYR A 92 17.03 12.23 -16.82
C TYR A 92 17.82 10.92 -16.89
N PRO A 93 18.67 10.62 -15.90
CA PRO A 93 19.40 9.36 -15.85
C PRO A 93 18.45 8.16 -15.75
N TRP A 94 18.91 7.01 -16.25
CA TRP A 94 18.18 5.74 -16.15
C TRP A 94 18.19 5.22 -14.73
N VAL A 95 17.12 4.50 -14.37
CA VAL A 95 17.10 3.69 -13.16
C VAL A 95 17.81 2.38 -13.49
N THR A 96 19.01 2.19 -12.95
CA THR A 96 19.88 1.02 -13.22
C THR A 96 20.12 0.17 -11.99
N HIS A 97 19.27 0.29 -10.99
CA HIS A 97 19.38 -0.46 -9.75
C HIS A 97 18.01 -0.86 -9.23
N GLU A 98 18.04 -1.84 -8.36
CA GLU A 98 16.91 -2.28 -7.55
C GLU A 98 17.31 -2.20 -6.08
N TYR A 99 16.34 -2.10 -5.20
CA TYR A 99 16.53 -2.15 -3.77
C TYR A 99 16.12 -3.51 -3.22
N ILE A 100 16.95 -4.06 -2.34
CA ILE A 100 16.60 -5.23 -1.54
C ILE A 100 16.30 -4.69 -0.15
N LEU A 101 15.03 -4.79 0.24
CA LEU A 101 14.54 -4.30 1.52
C LEU A 101 14.34 -5.49 2.45
N LEU A 102 14.94 -5.46 3.63
CA LEU A 102 14.90 -6.54 4.60
C LEU A 102 14.33 -6.05 5.94
N TRP A 103 13.32 -6.75 6.42
CA TRP A 103 12.72 -6.54 7.74
C TRP A 103 12.88 -7.79 8.61
N GLU A 104 13.02 -7.59 9.91
CA GLU A 104 12.97 -8.64 10.91
C GLU A 104 11.65 -8.55 11.66
N LYS A 105 10.88 -9.65 11.66
CA LYS A 105 9.63 -9.72 12.40
C LYS A 105 9.90 -9.65 13.90
N LEU A 106 9.61 -8.51 14.48
CA LEU A 106 9.62 -8.33 15.92
C LEU A 106 8.34 -8.94 16.52
N THR A 107 8.01 -8.63 17.73
CA THR A 107 6.79 -9.10 18.38
C THR A 107 5.58 -8.26 18.00
N GLY A 108 4.43 -8.87 17.88
CA GLY A 108 3.15 -8.17 17.75
C GLY A 108 2.14 -9.00 16.97
N LYS A 109 0.89 -8.93 17.39
CA LYS A 109 -0.22 -9.46 16.59
C LYS A 109 -0.30 -8.65 15.29
N PRO A 110 -0.62 -9.28 14.14
CA PRO A 110 -0.77 -8.60 12.84
C PRO A 110 -1.59 -7.32 12.97
N PHE A 111 -2.63 -7.42 13.72
CA PHE A 111 -3.60 -6.36 13.98
C PHE A 111 -3.00 -5.09 14.63
N ALA A 112 -2.09 -5.24 15.60
CA ALA A 112 -1.43 -4.09 16.24
C ALA A 112 -0.49 -3.36 15.26
N VAL A 113 0.09 -4.08 14.29
CA VAL A 113 0.91 -3.50 13.23
C VAL A 113 0.03 -2.68 12.27
N PHE A 114 -1.10 -3.24 11.84
CA PHE A 114 -2.05 -2.52 10.98
C PHE A 114 -2.59 -1.25 11.65
N ALA A 115 -3.00 -1.33 12.90
CA ALA A 115 -3.49 -0.17 13.65
C ALA A 115 -2.42 0.92 13.80
N ARG A 116 -1.16 0.53 14.01
CA ARG A 116 -0.03 1.47 14.12
C ARG A 116 0.30 2.12 12.78
N LEU A 117 0.32 1.34 11.70
CA LEU A 117 0.54 1.87 10.35
C LEU A 117 -0.58 2.80 9.92
N ALA A 118 -1.83 2.44 10.25
CA ALA A 118 -2.97 3.28 10.04
C ALA A 118 -2.80 4.64 10.73
N SER A 119 -2.36 4.65 12.00
CA SER A 119 -2.12 5.88 12.77
C SER A 119 -0.96 6.72 12.23
N GLN A 120 0.05 6.09 11.63
CA GLN A 120 1.19 6.81 11.04
C GLN A 120 0.83 7.47 9.71
N ASN A 121 -0.06 6.89 8.93
CA ASN A 121 -0.52 7.41 7.64
C ASN A 121 -1.65 8.46 7.76
N ASP A 122 -2.15 8.72 8.96
CA ASP A 122 -3.24 9.69 9.22
C ASP A 122 -2.98 11.10 8.66
N ARG A 123 -1.73 11.47 8.45
CA ARG A 123 -1.34 12.80 7.95
C ARG A 123 -1.46 12.96 6.43
N HIS A 124 -1.71 11.89 5.67
CA HIS A 124 -1.65 11.89 4.21
C HIS A 124 -2.79 11.14 3.50
N LEU A 125 -4.00 11.12 4.07
CA LEU A 125 -5.17 10.51 3.42
C LEU A 125 -5.63 11.29 2.17
N LYS A 126 -4.71 11.43 1.21
CA LYS A 126 -5.01 11.88 -0.17
C LYS A 126 -5.43 10.73 -1.09
N GLY A 127 -5.38 9.50 -0.62
CA GLY A 127 -5.65 8.27 -1.36
C GLY A 127 -7.08 8.13 -1.88
N THR A 128 -7.37 7.03 -2.57
CA THR A 128 -8.72 6.70 -3.05
C THR A 128 -9.72 6.53 -1.90
N TRP A 129 -11.01 6.64 -2.15
CA TRP A 129 -12.03 6.35 -1.12
C TRP A 129 -11.91 4.93 -0.55
N ARG A 130 -11.45 3.96 -1.37
CA ARG A 130 -11.15 2.59 -0.96
C ARG A 130 -10.04 2.55 0.10
N ALA A 131 -8.93 3.24 -0.15
CA ALA A 131 -7.81 3.33 0.80
C ALA A 131 -8.21 4.01 2.10
N VAL A 132 -8.97 5.11 2.04
CA VAL A 132 -9.48 5.82 3.23
C VAL A 132 -10.35 4.92 4.10
N ILE A 133 -11.27 4.16 3.49
CA ILE A 133 -12.18 3.29 4.24
C ILE A 133 -11.45 2.07 4.81
N ARG A 134 -10.53 1.50 4.04
CA ARG A 134 -9.66 0.42 4.52
C ARG A 134 -8.86 0.87 5.73
N HIS A 135 -8.27 2.06 5.64
CA HIS A 135 -7.55 2.68 6.75
C HIS A 135 -8.45 2.90 7.98
N ALA A 136 -9.66 3.42 7.78
CA ALA A 136 -10.61 3.62 8.87
C ALA A 136 -10.95 2.29 9.58
N LEU A 137 -11.20 1.23 8.81
CA LEU A 137 -11.44 -0.10 9.39
C LEU A 137 -10.21 -0.65 10.13
N LEU A 138 -9.01 -0.51 9.57
CA LEU A 138 -7.77 -0.92 10.23
C LEU A 138 -7.59 -0.22 11.58
N ARG A 139 -7.88 1.08 11.64
CA ARG A 139 -7.76 1.88 12.86
C ARG A 139 -8.68 1.42 13.99
N VAL A 140 -9.86 0.92 13.66
CA VAL A 140 -10.88 0.48 14.64
C VAL A 140 -10.93 -1.02 14.87
N GLY A 141 -9.95 -1.74 14.36
CA GLY A 141 -9.90 -3.13 14.67
C GLY A 141 -10.33 -4.09 13.55
N GLY A 142 -10.38 -3.63 12.30
CA GLY A 142 -10.73 -4.45 11.14
C GLY A 142 -12.22 -4.73 10.98
N LYS A 143 -13.05 -4.31 11.95
CA LYS A 143 -14.50 -4.46 11.95
C LYS A 143 -15.15 -3.28 12.65
N ALA A 144 -16.17 -2.69 12.04
CA ALA A 144 -16.95 -1.61 12.65
C ALA A 144 -18.34 -1.48 12.02
N ASP A 145 -19.21 -0.77 12.71
CA ASP A 145 -20.45 -0.27 12.16
C ASP A 145 -20.23 0.99 11.29
N LEU A 146 -21.22 1.35 10.50
CA LEU A 146 -21.15 2.52 9.60
C LEU A 146 -20.91 3.83 10.31
N GLU A 147 -21.45 4.04 11.50
CA GLU A 147 -21.29 5.30 12.23
C GLU A 147 -19.84 5.45 12.72
N THR A 148 -19.27 4.38 13.25
CA THR A 148 -17.85 4.34 13.63
C THR A 148 -16.94 4.59 12.42
N ILE A 149 -17.23 3.97 11.28
CA ILE A 149 -16.49 4.21 10.03
C ILE A 149 -16.60 5.67 9.60
N TYR A 150 -17.80 6.26 9.66
CA TYR A 150 -18.00 7.66 9.34
C TYR A 150 -17.24 8.60 10.28
N ALA A 151 -17.24 8.33 11.58
CA ALA A 151 -16.50 9.12 12.56
C ALA A 151 -15.00 9.16 12.22
N VAL A 152 -14.38 7.99 12.00
CA VAL A 152 -12.95 7.90 11.67
C VAL A 152 -12.64 8.56 10.32
N VAL A 153 -13.48 8.35 9.30
CA VAL A 153 -13.32 8.98 7.99
C VAL A 153 -13.44 10.51 8.11
N SER A 154 -14.37 11.02 8.94
CA SER A 154 -14.56 12.47 9.12
C SER A 154 -13.37 13.14 9.81
N GLU A 155 -12.69 12.44 10.71
CA GLU A 155 -11.48 12.92 11.37
C GLU A 155 -10.26 12.96 10.43
N GLY A 156 -10.08 11.88 9.63
CA GLY A 156 -8.85 11.68 8.88
C GLY A 156 -8.89 12.19 7.43
N ALA A 157 -10.05 12.37 6.82
CA ALA A 157 -10.19 12.65 5.39
C ALA A 157 -10.91 13.98 5.09
N THR A 158 -10.64 15.01 5.88
CA THR A 158 -11.32 16.32 5.80
C THR A 158 -11.28 16.95 4.41
N GLY A 159 -10.14 16.88 3.71
CA GLY A 159 -10.00 17.40 2.35
C GLY A 159 -10.85 16.67 1.31
N LYS A 160 -11.02 15.34 1.45
CA LYS A 160 -11.90 14.55 0.57
C LYS A 160 -13.37 14.82 0.83
N ILE A 161 -13.73 15.03 2.08
CA ILE A 161 -15.09 15.33 2.50
C ILE A 161 -15.51 16.71 1.99
N ALA A 162 -14.64 17.71 2.11
CA ALA A 162 -14.89 19.04 1.59
C ALA A 162 -15.19 19.05 0.08
N GLY A 163 -14.54 18.17 -0.67
CA GLY A 163 -14.76 18.02 -2.11
C GLY A 163 -15.95 17.13 -2.50
N ASN A 164 -16.65 16.52 -1.55
CA ASN A 164 -17.76 15.59 -1.85
C ASN A 164 -18.86 15.65 -0.78
N PRO A 165 -19.91 16.47 -0.97
CA PRO A 165 -21.04 16.56 -0.03
C PRO A 165 -21.73 15.22 0.26
N ASN A 166 -21.68 14.30 -0.70
CA ASN A 166 -22.29 12.96 -0.59
C ASN A 166 -21.30 11.88 -0.14
N TRP A 167 -20.25 12.24 0.58
CA TRP A 167 -19.19 11.32 0.98
C TRP A 167 -19.68 10.08 1.74
N ARG A 168 -20.73 10.18 2.57
CA ARG A 168 -21.30 9.02 3.27
C ARG A 168 -21.91 8.00 2.30
N ALA A 169 -22.55 8.47 1.23
CA ALA A 169 -23.06 7.59 0.16
C ALA A 169 -21.88 6.94 -0.58
N LYS A 170 -20.81 7.69 -0.82
CA LYS A 170 -19.58 7.16 -1.43
C LYS A 170 -18.92 6.09 -0.56
N VAL A 171 -18.83 6.27 0.73
CA VAL A 171 -18.36 5.23 1.67
C VAL A 171 -19.18 3.95 1.55
N ARG A 172 -20.51 4.04 1.56
CA ARG A 172 -21.38 2.87 1.39
C ARG A 172 -21.20 2.19 0.03
N GLN A 173 -21.04 2.99 -1.03
CA GLN A 173 -20.77 2.46 -2.38
C GLN A 173 -19.49 1.63 -2.40
N VAL A 174 -18.42 2.14 -1.82
CA VAL A 174 -17.12 1.47 -1.77
C VAL A 174 -17.19 0.20 -0.93
N LEU A 175 -17.76 0.25 0.27
CA LEU A 175 -17.93 -0.92 1.15
C LEU A 175 -18.71 -2.08 0.48
N ARG A 176 -19.59 -1.77 -0.47
CA ARG A 176 -20.38 -2.77 -1.21
C ARG A 176 -19.74 -3.19 -2.53
N GLY A 177 -18.91 -2.34 -3.11
CA GLY A 177 -18.38 -2.51 -4.47
C GLY A 177 -17.03 -3.21 -4.55
N TYR A 178 -16.32 -3.35 -3.45
CA TYR A 178 -14.97 -3.93 -3.44
C TYR A 178 -14.91 -5.18 -2.56
N SER A 179 -14.20 -6.20 -3.04
CA SER A 179 -14.01 -7.48 -2.35
C SER A 179 -13.18 -7.41 -1.07
N ASP A 180 -12.46 -6.32 -0.84
CA ASP A 180 -11.70 -6.06 0.40
C ASP A 180 -12.59 -5.91 1.63
N PHE A 181 -13.88 -5.67 1.41
CA PHE A 181 -14.84 -5.41 2.46
C PHE A 181 -15.94 -6.46 2.41
N ARG A 182 -16.28 -7.00 3.55
CA ARG A 182 -17.41 -7.92 3.69
C ARG A 182 -18.43 -7.36 4.68
N SER A 183 -19.70 -7.47 4.34
CA SER A 183 -20.77 -7.20 5.28
C SER A 183 -20.91 -8.39 6.22
N LEU A 184 -20.85 -8.13 7.51
CA LEU A 184 -21.05 -9.16 8.56
C LEU A 184 -22.48 -9.17 9.04
N ASP A 185 -23.11 -7.99 9.08
CA ASP A 185 -24.49 -7.77 9.52
C ASP A 185 -25.00 -6.45 8.90
N ARG A 186 -26.28 -6.11 9.16
CA ARG A 186 -26.87 -4.86 8.70
C ARG A 186 -26.08 -3.67 9.23
N GLY A 187 -25.38 -2.98 8.33
CA GLY A 187 -24.57 -1.81 8.67
C GLY A 187 -23.21 -2.10 9.33
N VAL A 188 -22.80 -3.35 9.47
CA VAL A 188 -21.52 -3.77 10.03
C VAL A 188 -20.63 -4.34 8.95
N TYR A 189 -19.43 -3.81 8.84
CA TYR A 189 -18.44 -4.19 7.82
C TYR A 189 -17.12 -4.60 8.45
N ALA A 190 -16.42 -5.51 7.77
CA ALA A 190 -15.07 -5.91 8.12
C ALA A 190 -14.18 -5.94 6.88
N LEU A 191 -12.89 -5.93 7.10
CA LEU A 191 -11.92 -6.29 6.08
C LEU A 191 -12.07 -7.78 5.74
N ALA A 192 -11.95 -8.11 4.44
CA ALA A 192 -12.04 -9.46 3.92
C ALA A 192 -10.74 -10.23 4.13
#